data_8a99bda2691d0ad41c4514be924815ba
#
_entry.id   8a99bda2691d0ad41c4514be924815ba
#
_cell.length_a   1.000
_cell.length_b   1.000
_cell.length_c   1.000
_cell.angle_alpha   90.00
_cell.angle_beta   90.00
_cell.angle_gamma   90.00
#
_symmetry.space_group_name_H-M   'P 1'
#
loop_
_entity.id
_entity.type
_entity.pdbx_description
1 polymer ?
#
loop_
_entity_poly.entity_id
_entity_poly.type
_entity_poly.pdbx_seq_one_letter_code
_entity_poly.pdbx_strand_id
1 'polypeptide(L)'
;MVVFLPDGHHLITLLDKVCREQLSLYAALCNSEADVSGSDAFKNNITLFTRILDRLLDGYDNRLRPGLGDRVTEVKTDIYVTSFGPVSDTDMEYTVDVFFRQRWTDERLKFNGPMNILRLNNLMASKIWTPDTFFHNGKKSVAHNMTMPNKLLRIMENGTLLYTMRLTVQAECPMHLEDFPMDFHSCPLKFGSYAYTLTEVTYVWTRNATLSVEVAPDGSRLNQYDLMGQTVGKETIKSSTGEYTVMTAHFHLKRKIGYFVIQTYLPCIMTVILSQVSFWLNRESVPARTVFGVTTVLTMTTLSISARNSLPKVAYATAMDWFIAVCYAFVFSALIEFATVNYFTKRGWAWDGKSIVNDKKKKTSVIKKNNAYAVAVANYAPHIAKDSALPTVSKSATVEPSKAQPVAKETLKTFNSVSKIDRMSRIIFPVLFGSFNLVYWATYLNREPVIKNMVPSQ
;
A
#
# COMPACT_ATOMS: atom_id res chain seq x y z
N MET A 1 19.44 -14.25 60.92
CA MET A 1 18.96 -15.01 62.07
C MET A 1 19.45 -16.45 61.88
N VAL A 2 20.60 -16.75 62.51
CA VAL A 2 21.29 -18.04 62.36
C VAL A 2 20.70 -18.97 63.43
N VAL A 3 20.02 -20.00 63.00
CA VAL A 3 19.57 -21.08 63.92
C VAL A 3 20.57 -22.22 63.85
N PHE A 4 21.33 -22.35 64.92
CA PHE A 4 22.17 -23.53 65.18
C PHE A 4 21.26 -24.68 65.58
N LEU A 5 21.32 -25.77 64.84
CA LEU A 5 20.76 -27.05 65.25
C LEU A 5 21.90 -27.98 65.60
N PRO A 6 21.85 -28.63 66.75
CA PRO A 6 22.84 -29.64 67.14
C PRO A 6 22.50 -30.95 66.46
N ASP A 7 23.49 -31.76 66.17
CA ASP A 7 23.54 -33.13 65.64
C ASP A 7 23.97 -33.29 64.17
N GLY A 8 25.23 -32.91 63.93
CA GLY A 8 25.90 -33.10 62.62
C GLY A 8 26.14 -34.58 62.23
N HIS A 9 25.95 -35.54 63.10
CA HIS A 9 26.21 -36.94 62.79
C HIS A 9 25.03 -37.65 62.02
N HIS A 10 23.81 -37.23 62.26
CA HIS A 10 22.65 -37.82 61.50
C HIS A 10 22.50 -37.30 60.09
N LEU A 11 22.96 -36.08 59.83
CA LEU A 11 22.87 -35.48 58.47
C LEU A 11 23.90 -36.10 57.51
N ILE A 12 25.10 -36.40 58.00
CA ILE A 12 26.19 -37.01 57.24
C ILE A 12 25.85 -38.45 56.84
N THR A 13 25.21 -39.23 57.74
CA THR A 13 24.78 -40.60 57.43
C THR A 13 23.59 -40.66 56.48
N LEU A 14 22.70 -39.67 56.49
CA LEU A 14 21.60 -39.53 55.54
C LEU A 14 22.10 -39.13 54.15
N LEU A 15 23.06 -38.19 54.08
CA LEU A 15 23.69 -37.76 52.81
C LEU A 15 24.52 -38.89 52.19
N ASP A 16 25.23 -39.68 53.00
CA ASP A 16 25.99 -40.82 52.47
C ASP A 16 25.09 -41.94 51.98
N LYS A 17 23.92 -42.13 52.60
CA LYS A 17 22.92 -43.10 52.17
C LYS A 17 22.21 -42.66 50.88
N VAL A 18 21.85 -41.37 50.77
CA VAL A 18 21.25 -40.80 49.55
C VAL A 18 22.26 -40.78 48.40
N CYS A 19 23.56 -40.49 48.70
CA CYS A 19 24.60 -40.51 47.69
C CYS A 19 24.89 -41.93 47.18
N ARG A 20 24.85 -42.97 48.05
CA ARG A 20 25.00 -44.38 47.65
C ARG A 20 23.82 -44.87 46.87
N GLU A 21 22.60 -44.49 47.23
CA GLU A 21 21.39 -44.85 46.44
C GLU A 21 21.38 -44.16 45.07
N GLN A 22 21.78 -42.89 44.99
CA GLN A 22 21.94 -42.16 43.72
C GLN A 22 23.05 -42.77 42.86
N LEU A 23 24.21 -43.10 43.44
CA LEU A 23 25.30 -43.80 42.73
C LEU A 23 24.91 -45.21 42.28
N SER A 24 24.12 -45.93 43.10
CA SER A 24 23.58 -47.25 42.73
C SER A 24 22.57 -47.11 41.57
N LEU A 25 21.72 -46.07 41.56
CA LEU A 25 20.81 -45.79 40.46
C LEU A 25 21.56 -45.38 39.19
N TYR A 26 22.64 -44.56 39.33
CA TYR A 26 23.51 -44.20 38.20
C TYR A 26 24.30 -45.41 37.70
N ALA A 27 24.79 -46.26 38.55
CA ALA A 27 25.45 -47.49 38.13
C ALA A 27 24.48 -48.52 37.50
N ALA A 28 23.24 -48.55 37.97
CA ALA A 28 22.19 -49.38 37.33
C ALA A 28 21.73 -48.81 35.97
N LEU A 29 21.72 -47.46 35.82
CA LEU A 29 21.48 -46.80 34.54
C LEU A 29 22.69 -46.92 33.59
N CYS A 30 23.90 -46.99 34.07
CA CYS A 30 25.09 -47.23 33.24
C CYS A 30 25.32 -48.70 32.92
N ASN A 31 24.75 -49.65 33.69
CA ASN A 31 24.83 -51.07 33.46
C ASN A 31 23.55 -51.65 32.81
N SER A 32 22.66 -50.85 32.29
CA SER A 32 21.75 -51.32 31.27
C SER A 32 22.56 -51.54 29.99
N GLU A 33 23.36 -52.54 29.94
CA GLU A 33 23.78 -53.24 28.74
C GLU A 33 22.55 -53.81 28.03
N ALA A 34 21.70 -52.96 27.58
CA ALA A 34 20.74 -53.21 26.54
C ALA A 34 20.99 -52.14 25.51
N ASP A 35 21.81 -52.45 24.56
CA ASP A 35 21.77 -52.09 23.17
C ASP A 35 23.14 -52.03 22.47
N VAL A 36 23.99 -53.01 22.75
CA VAL A 36 25.04 -53.30 21.76
C VAL A 36 24.41 -53.76 20.44
N SER A 37 23.24 -54.43 20.47
CA SER A 37 22.51 -54.82 19.27
C SER A 37 21.85 -53.62 18.55
N GLY A 38 21.36 -52.61 19.28
CA GLY A 38 20.79 -51.39 18.70
C GLY A 38 21.86 -50.51 18.07
N SER A 39 23.04 -50.41 18.70
CA SER A 39 24.21 -49.67 18.16
C SER A 39 24.70 -50.27 16.88
N ASP A 40 24.81 -51.60 16.78
CA ASP A 40 25.28 -52.27 15.57
C ASP A 40 24.23 -52.25 14.46
N ALA A 41 22.93 -52.39 14.78
CA ALA A 41 21.86 -52.22 13.80
C ALA A 41 21.79 -50.77 13.26
N PHE A 42 21.97 -49.76 14.11
CA PHE A 42 22.04 -48.34 13.72
C PHE A 42 23.25 -48.06 12.85
N LYS A 43 24.43 -48.57 13.23
CA LYS A 43 25.68 -48.44 12.48
C LYS A 43 25.58 -49.14 11.10
N ASN A 44 24.94 -50.31 11.03
CA ASN A 44 24.66 -51.03 9.81
C ASN A 44 23.68 -50.24 8.90
N ASN A 45 22.69 -49.56 9.46
CA ASN A 45 21.78 -48.71 8.72
C ASN A 45 22.49 -47.49 8.15
N ILE A 46 23.33 -46.79 8.90
CA ILE A 46 24.12 -45.65 8.40
C ILE A 46 25.01 -46.05 7.25
N THR A 47 25.76 -47.15 7.37
CA THR A 47 26.62 -47.66 6.29
C THR A 47 25.84 -48.04 5.06
N LEU A 48 24.62 -48.56 5.20
CA LEU A 48 23.73 -48.86 4.10
C LEU A 48 23.30 -47.56 3.36
N PHE A 49 22.91 -46.53 4.10
CA PHE A 49 22.53 -45.24 3.49
C PHE A 49 23.69 -44.58 2.76
N THR A 50 24.89 -44.56 3.34
CA THR A 50 26.07 -44.04 2.70
C THR A 50 26.36 -44.80 1.39
N ARG A 51 26.27 -46.14 1.41
CA ARG A 51 26.46 -46.95 0.22
C ARG A 51 25.39 -46.69 -0.87
N ILE A 52 24.14 -46.49 -0.48
CA ILE A 52 23.08 -46.13 -1.42
C ILE A 52 23.40 -44.74 -2.08
N LEU A 53 23.78 -43.75 -1.27
CA LEU A 53 24.13 -42.42 -1.78
C LEU A 53 25.35 -42.44 -2.71
N ASP A 54 26.41 -43.18 -2.36
CA ASP A 54 27.60 -43.32 -3.16
C ASP A 54 27.28 -43.99 -4.51
N ARG A 55 26.44 -45.06 -4.48
CA ARG A 55 25.98 -45.72 -5.71
C ARG A 55 25.09 -44.84 -6.58
N LEU A 56 24.26 -43.98 -6.00
CA LEU A 56 23.42 -43.03 -6.75
C LEU A 56 24.25 -41.96 -7.47
N LEU A 57 25.40 -41.58 -6.91
CA LEU A 57 26.29 -40.57 -7.47
C LEU A 57 27.39 -41.19 -8.38
N ASP A 58 27.58 -42.49 -8.34
CA ASP A 58 28.58 -43.16 -9.14
C ASP A 58 28.21 -43.10 -10.63
N GLY A 59 29.08 -42.44 -11.42
CA GLY A 59 28.82 -42.20 -12.84
C GLY A 59 27.71 -41.19 -13.16
N TYR A 60 27.15 -40.46 -12.15
CA TYR A 60 26.13 -39.46 -12.41
C TYR A 60 26.72 -38.14 -12.89
N ASP A 61 26.32 -37.69 -14.09
CA ASP A 61 26.69 -36.37 -14.63
C ASP A 61 25.56 -35.39 -14.47
N ASN A 62 25.75 -34.38 -13.61
CA ASN A 62 24.77 -33.31 -13.32
C ASN A 62 24.63 -32.26 -14.43
N ARG A 63 25.49 -32.27 -15.44
CA ARG A 63 25.39 -31.39 -16.61
C ARG A 63 24.34 -31.87 -17.60
N LEU A 64 23.99 -33.15 -17.55
CA LEU A 64 23.03 -33.77 -18.45
C LEU A 64 21.65 -33.82 -17.82
N ARG A 65 20.64 -33.29 -18.55
CA ARG A 65 19.24 -33.39 -18.12
C ARG A 65 18.75 -34.85 -18.14
N PRO A 66 17.77 -35.20 -17.28
CA PRO A 66 17.10 -36.49 -17.32
C PRO A 66 16.40 -36.72 -18.68
N GLY A 67 16.57 -37.93 -19.27
CA GLY A 67 15.93 -38.28 -20.52
C GLY A 67 16.53 -37.56 -21.76
N LEU A 68 17.78 -37.12 -21.68
CA LEU A 68 18.47 -36.52 -22.82
C LEU A 68 18.50 -37.48 -24.01
N GLY A 69 18.00 -37.06 -25.18
CA GLY A 69 17.94 -37.86 -26.39
C GLY A 69 16.65 -38.67 -26.57
N ASP A 70 15.95 -39.03 -25.49
CA ASP A 70 14.78 -39.92 -25.55
C ASP A 70 13.44 -39.16 -25.35
N ARG A 71 13.40 -38.31 -24.34
CA ARG A 71 12.16 -37.67 -23.94
C ARG A 71 12.34 -36.26 -23.38
N VAL A 72 11.25 -35.49 -23.42
CA VAL A 72 11.16 -34.17 -22.79
C VAL A 72 11.12 -34.36 -21.27
N THR A 73 11.89 -33.57 -20.54
CA THR A 73 11.86 -33.54 -19.08
C THR A 73 10.66 -32.73 -18.62
N GLU A 74 9.69 -33.37 -17.98
CA GLU A 74 8.52 -32.70 -17.39
C GLU A 74 8.82 -32.26 -15.96
N VAL A 75 8.72 -30.95 -15.69
CA VAL A 75 8.88 -30.36 -14.36
C VAL A 75 7.51 -29.91 -13.84
N LYS A 76 7.00 -30.62 -12.83
CA LYS A 76 5.75 -30.28 -12.14
C LYS A 76 6.06 -29.24 -11.08
N THR A 77 5.33 -28.12 -11.11
CA THR A 77 5.59 -26.98 -10.24
C THR A 77 4.37 -26.64 -9.41
N ASP A 78 4.58 -26.31 -8.16
CA ASP A 78 3.59 -25.69 -7.29
C ASP A 78 4.24 -24.57 -6.45
N ILE A 79 3.44 -23.62 -6.05
CA ILE A 79 3.88 -22.43 -5.29
C ILE A 79 3.03 -22.31 -4.03
N TYR A 80 3.69 -22.24 -2.88
CA TYR A 80 3.04 -21.89 -1.63
C TYR A 80 3.52 -20.50 -1.18
N VAL A 81 2.62 -19.54 -1.20
CA VAL A 81 2.89 -18.15 -0.80
C VAL A 81 2.77 -18.05 0.72
N THR A 82 3.87 -17.77 1.39
CA THR A 82 3.92 -17.59 2.86
C THR A 82 3.56 -16.17 3.26
N SER A 83 3.99 -15.19 2.48
CA SER A 83 3.58 -13.80 2.65
C SER A 83 3.54 -13.10 1.31
N PHE A 84 2.52 -12.31 1.13
CA PHE A 84 2.44 -11.36 0.03
C PHE A 84 2.83 -10.00 0.61
N GLY A 85 4.00 -9.49 0.18
CA GLY A 85 4.66 -8.34 0.79
C GLY A 85 4.16 -7.01 0.25
N PRO A 86 4.91 -5.94 0.47
CA PRO A 86 4.49 -4.62 0.04
C PRO A 86 4.36 -4.54 -1.48
N VAL A 87 3.33 -3.85 -1.94
CA VAL A 87 3.12 -3.48 -3.34
C VAL A 87 3.53 -2.02 -3.48
N SER A 88 4.45 -1.72 -4.40
CA SER A 88 4.87 -0.36 -4.73
C SER A 88 4.20 0.09 -6.01
N ASP A 89 3.28 1.05 -5.89
CA ASP A 89 2.64 1.65 -7.06
C ASP A 89 3.64 2.51 -7.86
N THR A 90 4.58 3.14 -7.16
CA THR A 90 5.58 4.03 -7.75
C THR A 90 6.57 3.28 -8.63
N ASP A 91 7.04 2.13 -8.17
CA ASP A 91 8.01 1.30 -8.88
C ASP A 91 7.34 0.22 -9.74
N MET A 92 6.00 0.12 -9.67
CA MET A 92 5.17 -0.90 -10.33
C MET A 92 5.70 -2.31 -10.07
N GLU A 93 5.88 -2.62 -8.79
CA GLU A 93 6.43 -3.90 -8.35
C GLU A 93 5.76 -4.38 -7.06
N TYR A 94 5.89 -5.66 -6.81
CA TYR A 94 5.46 -6.29 -5.58
C TYR A 94 6.47 -7.32 -5.10
N THR A 95 6.46 -7.61 -3.82
CA THR A 95 7.32 -8.61 -3.21
C THR A 95 6.47 -9.78 -2.72
N VAL A 96 6.95 -10.98 -2.92
CA VAL A 96 6.27 -12.20 -2.48
C VAL A 96 7.29 -13.18 -1.91
N ASP A 97 6.99 -13.73 -0.72
CA ASP A 97 7.75 -14.83 -0.13
C ASP A 97 7.06 -16.15 -0.46
N VAL A 98 7.80 -17.04 -1.09
CA VAL A 98 7.25 -18.30 -1.57
C VAL A 98 8.10 -19.50 -1.20
N PHE A 99 7.45 -20.64 -0.96
CA PHE A 99 8.06 -21.94 -1.13
C PHE A 99 7.80 -22.40 -2.55
N PHE A 100 8.84 -22.34 -3.37
CA PHE A 100 8.82 -22.77 -4.76
C PHE A 100 9.18 -24.25 -4.83
N ARG A 101 8.23 -25.09 -5.22
CA ARG A 101 8.36 -26.53 -5.26
C ARG A 101 8.40 -27.01 -6.69
N GLN A 102 9.39 -27.84 -6.99
CA GLN A 102 9.57 -28.47 -8.30
C GLN A 102 9.70 -29.97 -8.14
N ARG A 103 9.04 -30.73 -9.03
CA ARG A 103 9.08 -32.19 -9.07
C ARG A 103 9.40 -32.64 -10.47
N TRP A 104 10.37 -33.53 -10.61
CA TRP A 104 10.69 -34.18 -11.87
C TRP A 104 11.14 -35.60 -11.60
N THR A 105 11.24 -36.43 -12.64
CA THR A 105 11.69 -37.81 -12.52
C THR A 105 13.04 -37.97 -13.21
N ASP A 106 14.00 -38.52 -12.49
CA ASP A 106 15.31 -38.91 -13.01
C ASP A 106 15.54 -40.42 -12.77
N GLU A 107 15.54 -41.18 -13.83
CA GLU A 107 15.69 -42.63 -13.75
C GLU A 107 17.05 -43.05 -13.20
N ARG A 108 18.08 -42.21 -13.36
CA ARG A 108 19.43 -42.44 -12.84
C ARG A 108 19.48 -42.43 -11.30
N LEU A 109 18.47 -41.80 -10.67
CA LEU A 109 18.38 -41.68 -9.22
C LEU A 109 17.34 -42.63 -8.60
N LYS A 110 16.97 -43.69 -9.31
CA LYS A 110 16.19 -44.77 -8.74
C LYS A 110 17.06 -45.60 -7.77
N PHE A 111 16.51 -45.90 -6.63
CA PHE A 111 17.20 -46.70 -5.63
C PHE A 111 16.26 -47.78 -5.07
N ASN A 112 16.84 -48.82 -4.55
CA ASN A 112 16.14 -49.87 -3.82
C ASN A 112 16.73 -49.92 -2.41
N GLY A 113 15.88 -49.79 -1.41
CA GLY A 113 16.32 -49.71 -0.01
C GLY A 113 15.16 -49.85 0.97
N PRO A 114 15.44 -49.83 2.28
CA PRO A 114 14.43 -50.00 3.32
C PRO A 114 13.52 -48.77 3.50
N MET A 115 13.76 -47.69 2.76
CA MET A 115 12.98 -46.47 2.84
C MET A 115 12.47 -46.04 1.47
N ASN A 116 11.25 -45.53 1.42
CA ASN A 116 10.61 -45.04 0.21
C ASN A 116 11.06 -43.62 -0.17
N ILE A 117 11.63 -42.84 0.78
CA ILE A 117 12.01 -41.43 0.59
C ILE A 117 13.35 -41.18 1.27
N LEU A 118 14.33 -40.75 0.49
CA LEU A 118 15.59 -40.17 0.98
C LEU A 118 15.42 -38.67 1.21
N ARG A 119 15.62 -38.27 2.47
CA ARG A 119 15.63 -36.84 2.87
C ARG A 119 17.07 -36.38 2.96
N LEU A 120 17.49 -35.56 2.04
CA LEU A 120 18.90 -35.17 1.87
C LEU A 120 19.14 -33.71 2.23
N ASN A 121 20.37 -33.43 2.62
CA ASN A 121 20.82 -32.08 2.88
C ASN A 121 20.87 -31.27 1.55
N ASN A 122 20.76 -29.95 1.66
CA ASN A 122 20.88 -28.99 0.55
C ASN A 122 22.17 -29.13 -0.27
N LEU A 123 23.28 -29.62 0.32
CA LEU A 123 24.56 -29.88 -0.36
C LEU A 123 24.41 -30.91 -1.49
N MET A 124 23.47 -31.82 -1.38
CA MET A 124 23.23 -32.83 -2.41
C MET A 124 22.59 -32.23 -3.67
N ALA A 125 21.84 -31.13 -3.53
CA ALA A 125 21.24 -30.45 -4.67
C ALA A 125 22.27 -29.90 -5.68
N SER A 126 23.48 -29.62 -5.25
CA SER A 126 24.57 -29.16 -6.12
C SER A 126 25.27 -30.31 -6.87
N LYS A 127 25.05 -31.56 -6.44
CA LYS A 127 25.64 -32.76 -7.05
C LYS A 127 24.76 -33.40 -8.11
N ILE A 128 23.50 -33.00 -8.19
CA ILE A 128 22.52 -33.54 -9.13
C ILE A 128 22.05 -32.45 -10.09
N TRP A 129 21.48 -32.88 -11.22
CA TRP A 129 20.82 -31.94 -12.14
C TRP A 129 19.58 -31.35 -11.48
N THR A 130 19.43 -30.02 -11.60
CA THR A 130 18.26 -29.28 -11.16
C THR A 130 17.77 -28.39 -12.30
N PRO A 131 16.45 -28.15 -12.45
CA PRO A 131 15.93 -27.24 -13.45
C PRO A 131 16.50 -25.83 -13.28
N ASP A 132 16.84 -25.17 -14.38
CA ASP A 132 17.39 -23.82 -14.45
C ASP A 132 16.31 -22.73 -14.45
N THR A 133 15.34 -22.91 -13.61
CA THR A 133 14.14 -22.04 -13.52
C THR A 133 14.51 -20.63 -13.10
N PHE A 134 14.00 -19.63 -13.83
CA PHE A 134 14.15 -18.23 -13.50
C PHE A 134 12.79 -17.49 -13.60
N PHE A 135 12.70 -16.33 -12.97
CA PHE A 135 11.51 -15.50 -13.02
C PHE A 135 11.67 -14.42 -14.10
N HIS A 136 10.85 -14.49 -15.16
CA HIS A 136 10.94 -13.60 -16.32
C HIS A 136 10.70 -12.13 -15.96
N ASN A 137 9.78 -11.86 -15.04
CA ASN A 137 9.48 -10.52 -14.56
C ASN A 137 10.06 -10.22 -13.17
N GLY A 138 11.00 -11.04 -12.71
CA GLY A 138 11.73 -10.79 -11.46
C GLY A 138 12.73 -9.66 -11.62
N LYS A 139 12.70 -8.67 -10.74
CA LYS A 139 13.68 -7.59 -10.67
C LYS A 139 14.85 -7.97 -9.77
N LYS A 140 14.56 -8.28 -8.51
CA LYS A 140 15.53 -8.69 -7.50
C LYS A 140 14.94 -9.80 -6.66
N SER A 141 15.52 -10.98 -6.75
CA SER A 141 15.08 -12.13 -5.97
C SER A 141 16.17 -12.56 -5.00
N VAL A 142 15.77 -13.02 -3.83
CA VAL A 142 16.66 -13.49 -2.78
C VAL A 142 16.34 -14.94 -2.47
N ALA A 143 17.35 -15.81 -2.58
CA ALA A 143 17.29 -17.16 -2.03
C ALA A 143 17.82 -17.11 -0.60
N HIS A 144 17.00 -17.49 0.37
CA HIS A 144 17.36 -17.42 1.79
C HIS A 144 18.40 -18.47 2.17
N ASN A 145 19.40 -18.05 2.94
CA ASN A 145 20.51 -18.88 3.39
C ASN A 145 20.79 -18.84 4.89
N MET A 146 19.91 -18.24 5.68
CA MET A 146 20.06 -18.19 7.13
C MET A 146 19.27 -19.36 7.74
N THR A 147 19.83 -20.19 8.58
CA THR A 147 21.25 -20.33 8.99
C THR A 147 22.06 -21.16 7.97
N MET A 148 21.41 -21.96 7.18
CA MET A 148 21.89 -22.74 6.05
C MET A 148 20.98 -22.46 4.85
N PRO A 149 21.42 -22.74 3.59
CA PRO A 149 20.55 -22.55 2.44
C PRO A 149 19.18 -23.21 2.61
N ASN A 150 18.11 -22.39 2.47
CA ASN A 150 16.73 -22.84 2.70
C ASN A 150 16.20 -23.63 1.48
N LYS A 151 16.84 -24.76 1.23
CA LYS A 151 16.56 -25.68 0.14
C LYS A 151 16.34 -27.07 0.71
N LEU A 152 15.34 -27.75 0.22
CA LEU A 152 14.99 -29.11 0.61
C LEU A 152 15.04 -30.01 -0.63
N LEU A 153 15.71 -31.13 -0.52
CA LEU A 153 15.76 -32.16 -1.55
C LEU A 153 15.26 -33.49 -0.97
N ARG A 154 14.32 -34.10 -1.68
CA ARG A 154 13.85 -35.44 -1.39
C ARG A 154 13.87 -36.28 -2.65
N ILE A 155 14.40 -37.49 -2.56
CA ILE A 155 14.41 -38.46 -3.66
C ILE A 155 13.50 -39.61 -3.26
N MET A 156 12.54 -39.92 -4.12
CA MET A 156 11.66 -41.06 -3.93
C MET A 156 12.28 -42.28 -4.60
N GLU A 157 11.92 -43.50 -4.14
CA GLU A 157 12.42 -44.77 -4.64
C GLU A 157 12.28 -44.92 -6.16
N ASN A 158 11.19 -44.40 -6.73
CA ASN A 158 10.91 -44.43 -8.17
C ASN A 158 11.75 -43.41 -9.00
N GLY A 159 12.71 -42.71 -8.39
CA GLY A 159 13.50 -41.68 -9.03
C GLY A 159 12.81 -40.33 -9.18
N THR A 160 11.66 -40.11 -8.53
CA THR A 160 11.02 -38.79 -8.51
C THR A 160 11.68 -37.92 -7.45
N LEU A 161 12.08 -36.71 -7.85
CA LEU A 161 12.68 -35.72 -6.97
C LEU A 161 11.64 -34.67 -6.57
N LEU A 162 11.73 -34.21 -5.34
CA LEU A 162 11.06 -33.00 -4.84
C LEU A 162 12.11 -32.01 -4.38
N TYR A 163 12.20 -30.90 -5.07
CA TYR A 163 13.09 -29.80 -4.74
C TYR A 163 12.28 -28.59 -4.34
N THR A 164 12.50 -28.07 -3.14
CA THR A 164 11.80 -26.90 -2.62
C THR A 164 12.80 -25.86 -2.21
N MET A 165 12.54 -24.61 -2.58
CA MET A 165 13.33 -23.45 -2.20
C MET A 165 12.44 -22.39 -1.57
N ARG A 166 12.93 -21.74 -0.51
CA ARG A 166 12.32 -20.53 0.00
C ARG A 166 12.94 -19.33 -0.71
N LEU A 167 12.09 -18.56 -1.38
CA LEU A 167 12.49 -17.40 -2.18
C LEU A 167 11.68 -16.19 -1.78
N THR A 168 12.32 -15.02 -1.75
CA THR A 168 11.64 -13.72 -1.79
C THR A 168 11.83 -13.18 -3.20
N VAL A 169 10.74 -13.04 -3.92
CA VAL A 169 10.73 -12.57 -5.30
C VAL A 169 10.13 -11.17 -5.36
N GLN A 170 10.92 -10.21 -5.82
CA GLN A 170 10.45 -8.88 -6.19
C GLN A 170 10.17 -8.89 -7.68
N ALA A 171 8.90 -8.82 -8.05
CA ALA A 171 8.45 -8.97 -9.42
C ALA A 171 7.76 -7.70 -9.92
N GLU A 172 7.88 -7.46 -11.22
CA GLU A 172 7.23 -6.35 -11.91
C GLU A 172 5.73 -6.61 -12.06
N CYS A 173 4.94 -5.62 -11.75
CA CYS A 173 3.49 -5.61 -11.96
C CYS A 173 3.09 -4.32 -12.68
N PRO A 174 2.95 -4.33 -14.02
CA PRO A 174 2.44 -3.19 -14.76
C PRO A 174 1.02 -2.85 -14.30
N MET A 175 0.81 -1.63 -13.84
CA MET A 175 -0.46 -1.17 -13.27
C MET A 175 -1.11 -0.14 -14.17
N HIS A 176 -2.42 -0.29 -14.40
CA HIS A 176 -3.27 0.70 -15.05
C HIS A 176 -4.01 1.50 -13.98
N LEU A 177 -3.60 2.74 -13.77
CA LEU A 177 -4.08 3.59 -12.68
C LEU A 177 -5.18 4.56 -13.13
N GLU A 178 -5.87 4.29 -14.25
CA GLU A 178 -6.93 5.15 -14.78
C GLU A 178 -8.09 5.29 -13.79
N ASP A 179 -8.48 4.21 -13.14
CA ASP A 179 -9.56 4.16 -12.15
C ASP A 179 -9.09 4.38 -10.71
N PHE A 180 -7.84 4.79 -10.51
CA PHE A 180 -7.29 5.02 -9.18
C PHE A 180 -8.15 6.03 -8.37
N PRO A 181 -8.47 5.77 -7.08
CA PRO A 181 -8.04 4.66 -6.22
C PRO A 181 -9.03 3.47 -6.17
N MET A 182 -9.97 3.37 -7.08
CA MET A 182 -10.96 2.28 -7.18
C MET A 182 -10.52 1.21 -8.16
N ASP A 183 -9.22 1.03 -8.30
CA ASP A 183 -8.56 0.19 -9.29
C ASP A 183 -8.43 -1.25 -8.81
N PHE A 184 -8.33 -2.12 -9.82
CA PHE A 184 -8.11 -3.55 -9.66
C PHE A 184 -6.92 -3.96 -10.52
N HIS A 185 -5.98 -4.71 -9.93
CA HIS A 185 -4.77 -5.14 -10.62
C HIS A 185 -4.63 -6.64 -10.66
N SER A 186 -4.03 -7.14 -11.73
CA SER A 186 -3.64 -8.53 -11.88
C SER A 186 -2.13 -8.60 -12.03
N CYS A 187 -1.44 -8.89 -10.94
CA CYS A 187 0.02 -8.97 -10.89
C CYS A 187 0.50 -10.35 -11.30
N PRO A 188 1.24 -10.50 -12.41
CA PRO A 188 1.75 -11.79 -12.86
C PRO A 188 3.04 -12.15 -12.13
N LEU A 189 3.22 -13.46 -11.86
CA LEU A 189 4.51 -14.07 -11.54
C LEU A 189 4.82 -15.05 -12.65
N LYS A 190 5.79 -14.73 -13.52
CA LYS A 190 6.15 -15.53 -14.69
C LYS A 190 7.46 -16.24 -14.45
N PHE A 191 7.50 -17.54 -14.72
CA PHE A 191 8.73 -18.31 -14.61
C PHE A 191 8.84 -19.39 -15.70
N GLY A 192 10.05 -19.80 -15.99
CA GLY A 192 10.34 -20.81 -16.99
C GLY A 192 11.81 -21.21 -16.99
N SER A 193 12.23 -22.07 -17.91
CA SER A 193 13.65 -22.40 -18.11
C SER A 193 14.37 -21.29 -18.85
N TYR A 194 15.62 -21.05 -18.49
CA TYR A 194 16.48 -20.08 -19.17
C TYR A 194 17.17 -20.69 -20.42
N ALA A 195 17.75 -21.88 -20.27
CA ALA A 195 18.55 -22.50 -21.32
C ALA A 195 17.78 -23.53 -22.16
N TYR A 196 16.81 -24.25 -21.56
CA TYR A 196 16.14 -25.38 -22.20
C TYR A 196 14.88 -24.95 -22.93
N THR A 197 14.79 -25.35 -24.20
CA THR A 197 13.61 -25.12 -25.06
C THR A 197 12.44 -26.04 -24.68
N LEU A 198 11.24 -25.76 -25.22
CA LEU A 198 10.03 -26.56 -25.02
C LEU A 198 10.22 -28.06 -25.36
N THR A 199 11.09 -28.37 -26.34
CA THR A 199 11.40 -29.73 -26.76
C THR A 199 12.31 -30.48 -25.80
N GLU A 200 12.93 -29.78 -24.85
CA GLU A 200 13.86 -30.35 -23.88
C GLU A 200 13.28 -30.39 -22.47
N VAL A 201 12.74 -29.27 -21.98
CA VAL A 201 12.14 -29.14 -20.66
C VAL A 201 10.80 -28.48 -20.78
N THR A 202 9.76 -29.06 -20.22
CA THR A 202 8.43 -28.48 -20.16
C THR A 202 7.97 -28.38 -18.73
N TYR A 203 7.28 -27.25 -18.41
CA TYR A 203 6.71 -27.03 -17.09
C TYR A 203 5.21 -27.30 -17.13
N VAL A 204 4.70 -27.89 -16.05
CA VAL A 204 3.28 -28.10 -15.84
C VAL A 204 2.92 -27.83 -14.38
N TRP A 205 1.69 -27.40 -14.12
CA TRP A 205 1.19 -27.27 -12.77
C TRP A 205 0.93 -28.64 -12.14
N THR A 206 1.31 -28.81 -10.88
CA THR A 206 1.19 -30.12 -10.18
C THR A 206 -0.27 -30.52 -9.95
N ARG A 207 -1.15 -29.55 -9.75
CA ARG A 207 -2.59 -29.72 -9.49
C ARG A 207 -3.39 -28.90 -10.50
N ASN A 208 -4.73 -28.97 -10.39
CA ASN A 208 -5.62 -28.14 -11.20
C ASN A 208 -5.34 -26.64 -11.02
N ALA A 209 -5.80 -25.84 -11.97
CA ALA A 209 -5.54 -24.42 -12.09
C ALA A 209 -5.73 -23.59 -10.79
N THR A 210 -6.56 -24.05 -9.87
CA THR A 210 -6.88 -23.33 -8.62
C THR A 210 -6.04 -23.76 -7.42
N LEU A 211 -5.45 -24.96 -7.45
CA LEU A 211 -4.80 -25.60 -6.29
C LEU A 211 -3.27 -25.63 -6.39
N SER A 212 -2.70 -25.19 -7.51
CA SER A 212 -1.24 -25.22 -7.71
C SER A 212 -0.54 -24.00 -7.12
N VAL A 213 -1.28 -22.92 -6.83
CA VAL A 213 -0.82 -21.76 -6.09
C VAL A 213 -1.69 -21.63 -4.86
N GLU A 214 -1.11 -21.79 -3.70
CA GLU A 214 -1.77 -21.67 -2.41
C GLU A 214 -1.21 -20.45 -1.67
N VAL A 215 -2.07 -19.64 -1.09
CA VAL A 215 -1.67 -18.51 -0.25
C VAL A 215 -2.00 -18.83 1.20
N ALA A 216 -1.03 -18.65 2.10
CA ALA A 216 -1.25 -18.84 3.53
C ALA A 216 -2.37 -17.92 4.03
N PRO A 217 -3.29 -18.40 4.89
CA PRO A 217 -4.42 -17.61 5.37
C PRO A 217 -3.98 -16.31 6.08
N ASP A 218 -2.84 -16.37 6.78
CA ASP A 218 -2.24 -15.20 7.46
C ASP A 218 -1.20 -14.48 6.59
N GLY A 219 -0.99 -14.92 5.35
CA GLY A 219 0.07 -14.44 4.46
C GLY A 219 -0.25 -13.11 3.77
N SER A 220 -1.50 -12.66 3.78
CA SER A 220 -1.90 -11.42 3.14
C SER A 220 -1.64 -10.22 4.06
N ARG A 221 -0.40 -9.74 4.10
CA ARG A 221 0.01 -8.54 4.88
C ARG A 221 -0.07 -7.26 4.06
N LEU A 222 -1.13 -7.12 3.27
CA LEU A 222 -1.34 -5.97 2.41
C LEU A 222 -2.12 -4.88 3.14
N ASN A 223 -1.46 -3.73 3.39
CA ASN A 223 -2.10 -2.58 4.03
C ASN A 223 -3.07 -1.87 3.08
N GLN A 224 -2.69 -1.74 1.81
CA GLN A 224 -3.41 -0.95 0.80
C GLN A 224 -4.29 -1.78 -0.13
N TYR A 225 -4.10 -3.10 -0.17
CA TYR A 225 -4.80 -4.00 -1.09
C TYR A 225 -5.49 -5.14 -0.36
N ASP A 226 -6.47 -5.73 -0.98
CA ASP A 226 -7.05 -7.02 -0.63
C ASP A 226 -6.70 -8.01 -1.76
N LEU A 227 -6.22 -9.19 -1.39
CA LEU A 227 -6.01 -10.28 -2.33
C LEU A 227 -7.34 -10.99 -2.57
N MET A 228 -7.89 -10.82 -3.76
CA MET A 228 -9.20 -11.37 -4.14
C MET A 228 -9.11 -12.83 -4.59
N GLY A 229 -7.94 -13.26 -5.04
CA GLY A 229 -7.72 -14.61 -5.52
C GLY A 229 -6.50 -14.71 -6.43
N GLN A 230 -6.28 -15.92 -6.94
CA GLN A 230 -5.18 -16.19 -7.89
C GLN A 230 -5.68 -17.07 -9.03
N THR A 231 -5.09 -16.89 -10.20
CA THR A 231 -5.29 -17.73 -11.38
C THR A 231 -3.94 -18.13 -11.96
N VAL A 232 -3.88 -19.30 -12.57
CA VAL A 232 -2.65 -19.78 -13.18
C VAL A 232 -2.85 -20.04 -14.66
N GLY A 233 -1.79 -19.84 -15.43
CA GLY A 233 -1.75 -20.06 -16.86
C GLY A 233 -0.46 -20.75 -17.29
N LYS A 234 -0.44 -21.24 -18.52
CA LYS A 234 0.72 -21.75 -19.22
C LYS A 234 0.74 -21.15 -20.61
N GLU A 235 1.85 -20.55 -20.99
CA GLU A 235 2.05 -19.91 -22.29
C GLU A 235 3.31 -20.46 -22.93
N THR A 236 3.36 -20.43 -24.27
CA THR A 236 4.59 -20.71 -25.01
C THR A 236 5.07 -19.41 -25.62
N ILE A 237 6.29 -19.01 -25.29
CA ILE A 237 6.91 -17.80 -25.84
C ILE A 237 7.91 -18.21 -26.92
N LYS A 238 7.81 -17.57 -28.09
CA LYS A 238 8.77 -17.70 -29.18
C LYS A 238 9.87 -16.64 -29.05
N SER A 239 11.11 -17.08 -28.94
CA SER A 239 12.30 -16.24 -28.92
C SER A 239 13.16 -16.55 -30.15
N SER A 240 14.15 -15.72 -30.40
CA SER A 240 15.18 -15.98 -31.42
C SER A 240 15.99 -17.27 -31.21
N THR A 241 16.05 -17.73 -29.94
CA THR A 241 16.79 -18.95 -29.54
C THR A 241 15.93 -20.20 -29.46
N GLY A 242 14.61 -20.08 -29.66
CA GLY A 242 13.68 -21.21 -29.61
C GLY A 242 12.33 -20.87 -28.95
N GLU A 243 11.54 -21.91 -28.74
CA GLU A 243 10.27 -21.82 -28.02
C GLU A 243 10.45 -22.27 -26.57
N TYR A 244 9.90 -21.49 -25.64
CA TYR A 244 10.03 -21.73 -24.20
C TYR A 244 8.67 -21.82 -23.52
N THR A 245 8.55 -22.73 -22.56
CA THR A 245 7.37 -22.81 -21.71
C THR A 245 7.46 -21.76 -20.61
N VAL A 246 6.45 -20.89 -20.53
CA VAL A 246 6.31 -19.92 -19.45
C VAL A 246 5.07 -20.22 -18.65
N MET A 247 5.28 -20.41 -17.35
CA MET A 247 4.22 -20.58 -16.37
C MET A 247 3.91 -19.21 -15.76
N THR A 248 2.62 -18.88 -15.64
CA THR A 248 2.19 -17.60 -15.08
C THR A 248 1.21 -17.83 -13.95
N ALA A 249 1.46 -17.22 -12.81
CA ALA A 249 0.50 -17.10 -11.72
C ALA A 249 0.07 -15.63 -11.62
N HIS A 250 -1.22 -15.36 -11.71
CA HIS A 250 -1.78 -14.02 -11.57
C HIS A 250 -2.37 -13.86 -10.18
N PHE A 251 -1.96 -12.83 -9.47
CA PHE A 251 -2.53 -12.43 -8.19
C PHE A 251 -3.46 -11.24 -8.40
N HIS A 252 -4.72 -11.40 -8.04
CA HIS A 252 -5.75 -10.39 -8.21
C HIS A 252 -5.85 -9.52 -6.98
N LEU A 253 -5.53 -8.24 -7.14
CA LEU A 253 -5.44 -7.25 -6.06
C LEU A 253 -6.51 -6.19 -6.24
N LYS A 254 -7.27 -5.89 -5.19
CA LYS A 254 -8.22 -4.79 -5.13
C LYS A 254 -7.76 -3.77 -4.11
N ARG A 255 -7.70 -2.49 -4.50
CA ARG A 255 -7.26 -1.41 -3.61
C ARG A 255 -8.31 -1.05 -2.57
N LYS A 256 -7.85 -0.78 -1.35
CA LYS A 256 -8.67 -0.23 -0.26
C LYS A 256 -8.76 1.27 -0.38
N ILE A 257 -9.96 1.78 -0.59
CA ILE A 257 -10.20 3.21 -0.83
C ILE A 257 -10.17 4.07 0.43
N GLY A 258 -10.31 3.47 1.63
CA GLY A 258 -10.53 4.19 2.89
C GLY A 258 -9.50 5.28 3.19
N TYR A 259 -8.23 5.01 2.97
CA TYR A 259 -7.16 5.99 3.15
C TYR A 259 -7.36 7.22 2.26
N PHE A 260 -7.63 7.01 0.98
CA PHE A 260 -7.79 8.09 -0.01
C PHE A 260 -9.06 8.90 0.23
N VAL A 261 -10.12 8.24 0.70
CA VAL A 261 -11.37 8.94 1.09
C VAL A 261 -11.08 9.96 2.18
N ILE A 262 -10.38 9.56 3.24
CA ILE A 262 -10.07 10.44 4.37
C ILE A 262 -9.02 11.49 4.00
N GLN A 263 -7.99 11.11 3.27
CA GLN A 263 -6.83 11.96 2.98
C GLN A 263 -7.10 12.98 1.86
N THR A 264 -7.86 12.61 0.82
CA THR A 264 -8.02 13.41 -0.38
C THR A 264 -9.47 13.83 -0.64
N TYR A 265 -10.40 12.88 -0.70
CA TYR A 265 -11.79 13.18 -1.09
C TYR A 265 -12.50 14.05 -0.06
N LEU A 266 -12.40 13.72 1.22
CA LEU A 266 -13.04 14.48 2.28
C LEU A 266 -12.56 15.93 2.36
N PRO A 267 -11.24 16.23 2.37
CA PRO A 267 -10.76 17.61 2.36
C PRO A 267 -11.19 18.38 1.10
N CYS A 268 -11.20 17.74 -0.08
CA CYS A 268 -11.68 18.38 -1.30
C CYS A 268 -13.16 18.76 -1.21
N ILE A 269 -14.01 17.85 -0.75
CA ILE A 269 -15.45 18.10 -0.55
C ILE A 269 -15.65 19.24 0.45
N MET A 270 -14.96 19.20 1.60
CA MET A 270 -15.06 20.25 2.62
C MET A 270 -14.62 21.62 2.10
N THR A 271 -13.58 21.67 1.26
CA THR A 271 -13.12 22.93 0.63
C THR A 271 -14.17 23.50 -0.33
N VAL A 272 -14.83 22.63 -1.11
CA VAL A 272 -15.94 23.07 -1.99
C VAL A 272 -17.12 23.58 -1.17
N ILE A 273 -17.50 22.88 -0.10
CA ILE A 273 -18.57 23.35 0.80
C ILE A 273 -18.20 24.69 1.42
N LEU A 274 -16.95 24.86 1.88
CA LEU A 274 -16.45 26.10 2.46
C LEU A 274 -16.50 27.25 1.43
N SER A 275 -16.17 27.01 0.16
CA SER A 275 -16.27 28.02 -0.90
C SER A 275 -17.74 28.48 -1.09
N GLN A 276 -18.70 27.56 -0.98
CA GLN A 276 -20.13 27.87 -1.11
C GLN A 276 -20.68 28.69 0.08
N VAL A 277 -20.05 28.62 1.24
CA VAL A 277 -20.43 29.47 2.41
C VAL A 277 -20.29 30.95 2.06
N SER A 278 -19.40 31.32 1.12
CA SER A 278 -19.25 32.70 0.67
C SER A 278 -20.55 33.32 0.14
N PHE A 279 -21.47 32.52 -0.43
CA PHE A 279 -22.76 32.97 -0.95
C PHE A 279 -23.75 33.41 0.15
N TRP A 280 -23.52 33.02 1.40
CA TRP A 280 -24.34 33.39 2.55
C TRP A 280 -23.87 34.68 3.23
N LEU A 281 -22.64 35.12 2.90
CA LEU A 281 -22.09 36.38 3.43
C LEU A 281 -22.70 37.58 2.74
N ASN A 282 -22.80 38.71 3.47
CA ASN A 282 -23.28 39.97 2.92
C ASN A 282 -22.40 40.45 1.77
N ARG A 283 -23.02 40.89 0.67
CA ARG A 283 -22.29 41.40 -0.50
C ARG A 283 -21.44 42.63 -0.22
N GLU A 284 -21.72 43.39 0.86
CA GLU A 284 -20.94 44.56 1.27
C GLU A 284 -19.61 44.18 1.94
N SER A 285 -19.45 42.97 2.42
CA SER A 285 -18.22 42.43 3.04
C SER A 285 -17.24 41.90 1.99
N VAL A 286 -16.80 42.76 1.08
CA VAL A 286 -15.87 42.40 -0.01
C VAL A 286 -14.58 41.74 0.51
N PRO A 287 -13.91 42.26 1.57
CA PRO A 287 -12.68 41.64 2.06
C PRO A 287 -12.88 40.19 2.54
N ALA A 288 -13.97 39.92 3.25
CA ALA A 288 -14.24 38.55 3.78
C ALA A 288 -14.44 37.56 2.63
N ARG A 289 -15.29 37.88 1.63
CA ARG A 289 -15.56 37.00 0.48
C ARG A 289 -14.32 36.77 -0.37
N THR A 290 -13.46 37.79 -0.52
CA THR A 290 -12.19 37.66 -1.25
C THR A 290 -11.24 36.71 -0.53
N VAL A 291 -11.10 36.84 0.80
CA VAL A 291 -10.26 35.94 1.59
C VAL A 291 -10.75 34.50 1.47
N PHE A 292 -12.05 34.24 1.60
CA PHE A 292 -12.61 32.88 1.41
C PHE A 292 -12.30 32.32 0.02
N GLY A 293 -12.49 33.11 -1.04
CA GLY A 293 -12.21 32.67 -2.41
C GLY A 293 -10.73 32.33 -2.63
N VAL A 294 -9.82 33.21 -2.22
CA VAL A 294 -8.39 33.01 -2.42
C VAL A 294 -7.86 31.86 -1.55
N THR A 295 -8.26 31.77 -0.29
CA THR A 295 -7.80 30.70 0.61
C THR A 295 -8.29 29.33 0.14
N THR A 296 -9.53 29.20 -0.32
CA THR A 296 -10.05 27.92 -0.83
C THR A 296 -9.35 27.50 -2.12
N VAL A 297 -9.03 28.42 -3.04
CA VAL A 297 -8.23 28.11 -4.25
C VAL A 297 -6.83 27.65 -3.86
N LEU A 298 -6.16 28.34 -2.92
CA LEU A 298 -4.83 27.94 -2.45
C LEU A 298 -4.87 26.56 -1.79
N THR A 299 -5.88 26.28 -0.96
CA THR A 299 -6.06 24.97 -0.32
C THR A 299 -6.26 23.88 -1.38
N MET A 300 -7.09 24.11 -2.39
CA MET A 300 -7.27 23.14 -3.48
C MET A 300 -5.98 22.86 -4.24
N THR A 301 -5.17 23.91 -4.48
CA THR A 301 -3.87 23.75 -5.15
C THR A 301 -2.93 22.89 -4.33
N THR A 302 -2.82 23.12 -3.01
CA THR A 302 -1.97 22.30 -2.14
C THR A 302 -2.46 20.87 -2.03
N LEU A 303 -3.77 20.64 -1.96
CA LEU A 303 -4.36 19.29 -1.97
C LEU A 303 -4.08 18.55 -3.29
N SER A 304 -4.20 19.23 -4.43
CA SER A 304 -3.89 18.65 -5.74
C SER A 304 -2.44 18.23 -5.85
N ILE A 305 -1.50 19.06 -5.41
CA ILE A 305 -0.08 18.74 -5.40
C ILE A 305 0.21 17.57 -4.47
N SER A 306 -0.36 17.56 -3.26
CA SER A 306 -0.19 16.49 -2.29
C SER A 306 -0.73 15.15 -2.82
N ALA A 307 -1.89 15.16 -3.45
CA ALA A 307 -2.50 13.97 -4.04
C ALA A 307 -1.64 13.38 -5.16
N ARG A 308 -1.08 14.22 -6.02
CA ARG A 308 -0.20 13.79 -7.12
C ARG A 308 1.17 13.29 -6.64
N ASN A 309 1.69 13.78 -5.53
CA ASN A 309 2.97 13.33 -4.99
C ASN A 309 2.94 11.90 -4.44
N SER A 310 1.77 11.39 -4.10
CA SER A 310 1.57 10.02 -3.62
C SER A 310 1.44 8.97 -4.74
N LEU A 311 1.42 9.42 -6.01
CA LEU A 311 1.24 8.57 -7.19
C LEU A 311 2.50 8.55 -8.06
N PRO A 312 2.71 7.47 -8.83
CA PRO A 312 3.71 7.48 -9.89
C PRO A 312 3.41 8.56 -10.92
N LYS A 313 4.44 9.05 -11.58
CA LYS A 313 4.32 10.09 -12.63
C LYS A 313 3.79 9.46 -13.92
N VAL A 314 2.49 9.19 -13.97
CA VAL A 314 1.82 8.66 -15.17
C VAL A 314 1.38 9.79 -16.10
N ALA A 315 1.40 9.51 -17.42
CA ALA A 315 1.07 10.49 -18.46
C ALA A 315 -0.43 10.70 -18.67
N TYR A 316 -1.30 9.96 -17.98
CA TYR A 316 -2.76 10.05 -18.10
C TYR A 316 -3.39 10.55 -16.80
N ALA A 317 -4.62 11.07 -16.90
CA ALA A 317 -5.39 11.51 -15.75
C ALA A 317 -6.10 10.32 -15.08
N THR A 318 -6.01 10.25 -13.76
CA THR A 318 -6.69 9.25 -12.94
C THR A 318 -8.11 9.71 -12.57
N ALA A 319 -8.96 8.78 -12.09
CA ALA A 319 -10.28 9.12 -11.58
C ALA A 319 -10.22 10.16 -10.44
N MET A 320 -9.22 10.06 -9.58
CA MET A 320 -8.98 11.04 -8.51
C MET A 320 -8.63 12.43 -9.07
N ASP A 321 -7.86 12.51 -10.15
CA ASP A 321 -7.52 13.78 -10.79
C ASP A 321 -8.76 14.47 -11.38
N TRP A 322 -9.63 13.71 -12.02
CA TRP A 322 -10.91 14.24 -12.52
C TRP A 322 -11.77 14.77 -11.39
N PHE A 323 -11.83 14.07 -10.26
CA PHE A 323 -12.56 14.54 -9.09
C PHE A 323 -11.99 15.87 -8.57
N ILE A 324 -10.67 15.95 -8.40
CA ILE A 324 -9.97 17.17 -7.94
C ILE A 324 -10.17 18.31 -8.93
N ALA A 325 -10.07 18.06 -10.25
CA ALA A 325 -10.27 19.05 -11.30
C ALA A 325 -11.69 19.64 -11.26
N VAL A 326 -12.72 18.82 -11.07
CA VAL A 326 -14.10 19.29 -10.94
C VAL A 326 -14.28 20.09 -9.65
N CYS A 327 -13.77 19.63 -8.51
CA CYS A 327 -13.78 20.39 -7.26
C CYS A 327 -13.10 21.77 -7.43
N TYR A 328 -11.96 21.79 -8.13
CA TYR A 328 -11.26 23.03 -8.46
C TYR A 328 -12.13 23.97 -9.31
N ALA A 329 -12.82 23.42 -10.33
CA ALA A 329 -13.75 24.19 -11.15
C ALA A 329 -14.90 24.80 -10.34
N PHE A 330 -15.45 24.06 -9.36
CA PHE A 330 -16.48 24.58 -8.46
C PHE A 330 -15.97 25.74 -7.58
N VAL A 331 -14.80 25.58 -6.99
CA VAL A 331 -14.17 26.63 -6.16
C VAL A 331 -13.86 27.88 -7.00
N PHE A 332 -13.32 27.69 -8.20
CA PHE A 332 -13.00 28.79 -9.10
C PHE A 332 -14.26 29.50 -9.63
N SER A 333 -15.32 28.74 -9.95
CA SER A 333 -16.60 29.32 -10.38
C SER A 333 -17.28 30.11 -9.27
N ALA A 334 -17.14 29.72 -8.00
CA ALA A 334 -17.60 30.49 -6.85
C ALA A 334 -16.85 31.84 -6.73
N LEU A 335 -15.55 31.88 -7.04
CA LEU A 335 -14.78 33.10 -7.06
C LEU A 335 -15.21 34.04 -8.22
N ILE A 336 -15.47 33.46 -9.40
CA ILE A 336 -16.00 34.24 -10.57
C ILE A 336 -17.39 34.79 -10.25
N GLU A 337 -18.26 34.02 -9.63
CA GLU A 337 -19.58 34.49 -9.19
C GLU A 337 -19.46 35.72 -8.30
N PHE A 338 -18.60 35.65 -7.29
CA PHE A 338 -18.34 36.77 -6.41
C PHE A 338 -17.84 38.02 -7.18
N ALA A 339 -16.88 37.86 -8.11
CA ALA A 339 -16.38 38.96 -8.94
C ALA A 339 -17.50 39.58 -9.77
N THR A 340 -18.37 38.76 -10.35
CA THR A 340 -19.52 39.16 -11.15
C THR A 340 -20.52 39.95 -10.32
N VAL A 341 -20.89 39.44 -9.13
CA VAL A 341 -21.80 40.14 -8.23
C VAL A 341 -21.23 41.50 -7.80
N ASN A 342 -19.95 41.57 -7.50
CA ASN A 342 -19.28 42.82 -7.11
C ASN A 342 -19.25 43.84 -8.27
N TYR A 343 -18.96 43.37 -9.49
CA TYR A 343 -18.96 44.20 -10.68
C TYR A 343 -20.34 44.82 -10.98
N PHE A 344 -21.41 44.02 -11.00
CA PHE A 344 -22.75 44.49 -11.24
C PHE A 344 -23.29 45.37 -10.13
N THR A 345 -22.92 45.11 -8.87
CA THR A 345 -23.28 45.95 -7.75
C THR A 345 -22.66 47.36 -7.90
N LYS A 346 -21.37 47.45 -8.25
CA LYS A 346 -20.73 48.76 -8.46
C LYS A 346 -21.31 49.50 -9.68
N ARG A 347 -21.65 48.80 -10.76
CA ARG A 347 -22.22 49.40 -11.98
C ARG A 347 -23.67 49.83 -11.79
N GLY A 348 -24.48 49.09 -11.03
CA GLY A 348 -25.84 49.45 -10.68
C GLY A 348 -25.92 50.74 -9.87
N TRP A 349 -24.93 51.00 -9.01
CA TRP A 349 -24.80 52.29 -8.29
C TRP A 349 -24.44 53.44 -9.21
N ALA A 350 -23.79 53.19 -10.33
CA ALA A 350 -23.43 54.24 -11.33
C ALA A 350 -24.59 54.58 -12.27
N TRP A 351 -25.60 53.68 -12.42
CA TRP A 351 -26.71 53.85 -13.36
C TRP A 351 -27.99 54.38 -12.70
N ASP A 352 -28.15 54.25 -11.35
CA ASP A 352 -29.25 54.94 -10.67
C ASP A 352 -28.91 56.46 -10.59
N GLY A 353 -29.28 57.23 -11.64
CA GLY A 353 -29.02 58.63 -11.84
C GLY A 353 -29.56 59.61 -10.77
N LYS A 354 -29.71 59.17 -9.52
CA LYS A 354 -30.04 59.98 -8.36
C LYS A 354 -28.86 60.56 -7.61
N SER A 355 -27.66 60.50 -8.18
CA SER A 355 -26.44 60.82 -7.45
C SER A 355 -25.99 62.30 -7.50
N ILE A 356 -26.61 63.19 -8.26
CA ILE A 356 -26.05 64.56 -8.42
C ILE A 356 -26.54 65.52 -7.35
N VAL A 357 -27.64 65.27 -6.65
CA VAL A 357 -28.17 66.22 -5.67
C VAL A 357 -27.78 65.88 -4.21
N ASN A 358 -27.37 64.67 -3.91
CA ASN A 358 -27.05 64.24 -2.55
C ASN A 358 -25.54 64.14 -2.23
N ASP A 359 -24.66 64.47 -3.19
CA ASP A 359 -23.20 64.30 -3.01
C ASP A 359 -22.57 65.31 -2.02
N LYS A 360 -23.17 66.45 -1.80
CA LYS A 360 -22.67 67.42 -0.80
C LYS A 360 -22.95 67.01 0.65
N LYS A 361 -24.02 66.23 0.91
CA LYS A 361 -24.30 65.66 2.27
C LYS A 361 -23.57 64.33 2.50
N LYS A 362 -23.21 63.58 1.45
CA LYS A 362 -22.57 62.29 1.57
C LYS A 362 -21.05 62.38 1.74
N LYS A 363 -20.39 63.42 1.22
CA LYS A 363 -18.94 63.60 1.41
C LYS A 363 -18.51 63.76 2.86
N THR A 364 -19.36 64.37 3.73
CA THR A 364 -19.09 64.50 5.18
C THR A 364 -19.24 63.15 5.92
N SER A 365 -20.15 62.26 5.46
CA SER A 365 -20.35 60.95 6.10
C SER A 365 -19.34 59.88 5.62
N VAL A 366 -18.84 60.00 4.40
CA VAL A 366 -17.81 59.10 3.86
C VAL A 366 -16.46 59.35 4.51
N ILE A 367 -16.12 60.66 4.79
CA ILE A 367 -14.88 60.97 5.50
C ILE A 367 -14.90 60.43 6.94
N LYS A 368 -16.07 60.42 7.63
CA LYS A 368 -16.21 59.80 8.95
C LYS A 368 -16.14 58.26 8.90
N LYS A 369 -16.66 57.61 7.84
CA LYS A 369 -16.55 56.16 7.67
C LYS A 369 -15.12 55.70 7.35
N ASN A 370 -14.38 56.50 6.56
CA ASN A 370 -12.98 56.15 6.24
C ASN A 370 -12.06 56.29 7.46
N ASN A 371 -12.32 57.23 8.36
CA ASN A 371 -11.56 57.32 9.61
C ASN A 371 -11.87 56.18 10.59
N ALA A 372 -13.11 55.71 10.63
CA ALA A 372 -13.46 54.52 11.43
C ALA A 372 -12.83 53.22 10.88
N TYR A 373 -12.65 53.12 9.55
CA TYR A 373 -12.00 51.99 8.91
C TYR A 373 -10.49 52.03 9.12
N ALA A 374 -9.85 53.20 9.09
CA ALA A 374 -8.42 53.35 9.39
C ALA A 374 -8.07 52.99 10.85
N VAL A 375 -8.96 53.31 11.80
CA VAL A 375 -8.82 52.95 13.21
C VAL A 375 -9.03 51.44 13.43
N ALA A 376 -9.96 50.81 12.70
CA ALA A 376 -10.19 49.36 12.80
C ALA A 376 -9.02 48.53 12.21
N VAL A 377 -8.40 49.01 11.12
CA VAL A 377 -7.21 48.36 10.51
C VAL A 377 -5.97 48.55 11.37
N ALA A 378 -5.83 49.69 12.07
CA ALA A 378 -4.71 49.94 12.98
C ALA A 378 -4.75 49.03 14.25
N ASN A 379 -5.94 48.58 14.66
CA ASN A 379 -6.11 47.70 15.81
C ASN A 379 -5.91 46.20 15.48
N TYR A 380 -5.77 45.83 14.20
CA TYR A 380 -5.61 44.47 13.74
C TYR A 380 -4.19 44.13 13.24
N ALA A 381 -3.24 45.08 13.33
CA ALA A 381 -1.85 44.79 13.01
C ALA A 381 -1.16 44.13 14.21
N PRO A 382 -0.70 42.90 14.09
CA PRO A 382 0.05 42.28 15.19
C PRO A 382 1.43 42.95 15.32
N HIS A 383 1.84 43.17 16.58
CA HIS A 383 3.15 43.67 17.01
C HIS A 383 4.33 43.07 16.21
N ILE A 384 4.90 43.83 15.33
CA ILE A 384 6.26 43.67 14.87
C ILE A 384 6.95 45.02 14.79
N ALA A 385 8.01 45.16 15.54
CA ALA A 385 9.08 46.13 15.60
C ALA A 385 9.08 47.05 16.83
N LYS A 386 9.90 46.65 17.75
CA LYS A 386 10.57 47.49 18.74
C LYS A 386 11.63 48.36 18.03
N ASP A 387 11.84 49.48 18.69
CA ASP A 387 12.99 50.37 18.64
C ASP A 387 12.99 51.50 17.60
N SER A 388 12.60 52.69 18.06
CA SER A 388 13.50 53.84 18.19
C SER A 388 12.75 55.07 18.70
N ALA A 389 13.46 55.80 19.50
CA ALA A 389 13.12 56.83 20.47
C ALA A 389 12.58 58.16 19.94
N LEU A 390 11.64 58.73 20.72
CA LEU A 390 11.46 60.13 21.20
C LEU A 390 11.41 61.33 20.21
N PRO A 391 10.81 62.50 20.54
CA PRO A 391 10.23 62.98 21.80
C PRO A 391 8.84 63.69 21.73
N THR A 392 8.28 63.80 22.90
CA THR A 392 7.30 64.72 23.50
C THR A 392 7.01 66.07 22.86
N VAL A 393 5.71 66.40 22.70
CA VAL A 393 5.17 67.74 22.99
C VAL A 393 3.76 67.64 23.54
N SER A 394 3.61 68.08 24.78
CA SER A 394 2.36 68.33 25.51
C SER A 394 1.66 69.62 24.98
N LYS A 395 0.32 69.53 24.86
CA LYS A 395 -0.51 70.71 25.15
C LYS A 395 -1.92 70.28 25.53
N SER A 396 -2.26 70.58 26.74
CA SER A 396 -3.58 70.62 27.37
C SER A 396 -4.47 71.66 26.70
N ALA A 397 -5.76 71.31 26.47
CA ALA A 397 -6.81 72.30 26.31
C ALA A 397 -8.11 71.71 26.89
N THR A 398 -8.51 72.29 27.97
CA THR A 398 -9.78 72.17 28.67
C THR A 398 -10.92 72.62 27.77
N VAL A 399 -12.04 71.87 27.68
CA VAL A 399 -13.30 72.35 27.11
C VAL A 399 -14.46 71.82 27.94
N GLU A 400 -15.30 72.71 28.36
CA GLU A 400 -16.50 72.59 29.17
C GLU A 400 -17.61 71.77 28.52
N PRO A 401 -18.63 71.31 29.32
CA PRO A 401 -19.70 70.44 28.86
C PRO A 401 -20.87 71.26 28.26
N SER A 402 -21.21 71.00 27.02
CA SER A 402 -22.36 71.53 26.33
C SER A 402 -23.44 70.48 26.18
N LYS A 403 -24.65 70.87 26.67
CA LYS A 403 -25.97 70.24 26.73
C LYS A 403 -26.28 69.15 25.68
N ALA A 404 -26.79 68.02 26.17
CA ALA A 404 -27.46 66.95 25.43
C ALA A 404 -28.75 67.43 24.75
N GLN A 405 -28.84 67.22 23.43
CA GLN A 405 -30.10 67.17 22.68
C GLN A 405 -30.42 65.68 22.35
N PRO A 406 -31.73 65.30 22.34
CA PRO A 406 -32.12 63.89 22.15
C PRO A 406 -31.84 63.49 20.69
N VAL A 407 -31.00 62.51 20.54
CA VAL A 407 -30.74 61.83 19.25
C VAL A 407 -31.94 61.00 18.89
N ALA A 408 -32.67 61.40 17.87
CA ALA A 408 -33.66 60.57 17.21
C ALA A 408 -33.04 59.24 16.78
N LYS A 409 -33.54 58.12 17.27
CA LYS A 409 -33.26 56.75 16.85
C LYS A 409 -33.69 56.60 15.39
N GLU A 410 -32.83 56.97 14.43
CA GLU A 410 -32.97 56.47 13.07
C GLU A 410 -32.67 54.96 13.11
N THR A 411 -33.75 54.17 13.08
CA THR A 411 -33.65 52.75 12.76
C THR A 411 -33.01 52.63 11.38
N LEU A 412 -31.72 52.39 11.36
CA LEU A 412 -31.03 51.93 10.15
C LEU A 412 -31.73 50.63 9.70
N LYS A 413 -32.68 50.76 8.76
CA LYS A 413 -33.12 49.62 7.96
C LYS A 413 -31.91 49.14 7.22
N THR A 414 -31.21 48.16 7.78
CA THR A 414 -30.25 47.31 7.08
C THR A 414 -31.00 46.54 6.00
N PHE A 415 -31.07 47.15 4.82
CA PHE A 415 -31.58 46.49 3.62
C PHE A 415 -30.59 45.36 3.31
N ASN A 416 -30.88 44.19 3.83
CA ASN A 416 -30.18 42.95 3.51
C ASN A 416 -30.62 42.50 2.11
N SER A 417 -30.28 43.27 1.07
CA SER A 417 -30.60 42.97 -0.33
C SER A 417 -29.59 41.92 -0.81
N VAL A 418 -29.89 40.64 -0.55
CA VAL A 418 -29.19 39.53 -1.15
C VAL A 418 -29.36 39.64 -2.66
N SER A 419 -28.24 39.58 -3.42
CA SER A 419 -28.30 39.59 -4.89
C SER A 419 -29.16 38.43 -5.38
N LYS A 420 -29.94 38.63 -6.45
CA LYS A 420 -30.69 37.57 -7.09
C LYS A 420 -29.75 36.40 -7.53
N ILE A 421 -28.51 36.75 -7.94
CA ILE A 421 -27.46 35.79 -8.31
C ILE A 421 -27.04 34.96 -7.13
N ASP A 422 -26.68 35.58 -5.98
CA ASP A 422 -26.33 34.83 -4.75
C ASP A 422 -27.46 33.88 -4.31
N ARG A 423 -28.72 34.30 -4.44
CA ARG A 423 -29.88 33.49 -4.07
C ARG A 423 -30.03 32.26 -4.97
N MET A 424 -29.77 32.38 -6.25
CA MET A 424 -29.76 31.26 -7.19
C MET A 424 -28.56 30.34 -6.93
N SER A 425 -27.38 30.92 -6.72
CA SER A 425 -26.14 30.18 -6.49
C SER A 425 -26.21 29.31 -5.22
N ARG A 426 -26.87 29.77 -4.16
CA ARG A 426 -27.09 28.98 -2.91
C ARG A 426 -27.80 27.65 -3.12
N ILE A 427 -28.58 27.52 -4.21
CA ILE A 427 -29.33 26.31 -4.54
C ILE A 427 -28.64 25.54 -5.65
N ILE A 428 -28.22 26.22 -6.72
CA ILE A 428 -27.67 25.57 -7.92
C ILE A 428 -26.34 24.90 -7.62
N PHE A 429 -25.42 25.56 -6.93
CA PHE A 429 -24.08 25.00 -6.65
C PHE A 429 -24.13 23.72 -5.82
N PRO A 430 -24.83 23.65 -4.65
CA PRO A 430 -24.93 22.41 -3.91
C PRO A 430 -25.62 21.28 -4.68
N VAL A 431 -26.67 21.58 -5.47
CA VAL A 431 -27.39 20.57 -6.26
C VAL A 431 -26.51 20.03 -7.36
N LEU A 432 -25.79 20.88 -8.09
CA LEU A 432 -24.84 20.43 -9.12
C LEU A 432 -23.69 19.64 -8.54
N PHE A 433 -23.13 20.06 -7.42
CA PHE A 433 -22.06 19.34 -6.75
C PHE A 433 -22.53 17.98 -6.18
N GLY A 434 -23.75 17.94 -5.62
CA GLY A 434 -24.37 16.69 -5.17
C GLY A 434 -24.64 15.71 -6.32
N SER A 435 -25.19 16.20 -7.44
CA SER A 435 -25.43 15.37 -8.62
C SER A 435 -24.11 14.84 -9.21
N PHE A 436 -23.07 15.67 -9.29
CA PHE A 436 -21.74 15.22 -9.71
C PHE A 436 -21.21 14.10 -8.81
N ASN A 437 -21.27 14.28 -7.49
CA ASN A 437 -20.81 13.23 -6.55
C ASN A 437 -21.59 11.92 -6.76
N LEU A 438 -22.93 11.97 -6.91
CA LEU A 438 -23.73 10.79 -7.17
C LEU A 438 -23.29 10.07 -8.45
N VAL A 439 -23.14 10.80 -9.54
CA VAL A 439 -22.71 10.23 -10.83
C VAL A 439 -21.29 9.66 -10.73
N TYR A 440 -20.36 10.39 -10.12
CA TYR A 440 -18.98 9.96 -9.95
C TYR A 440 -18.89 8.65 -9.18
N TRP A 441 -19.45 8.59 -7.97
CA TRP A 441 -19.40 7.40 -7.14
C TRP A 441 -20.17 6.22 -7.75
N ALA A 442 -21.35 6.48 -8.38
CA ALA A 442 -22.10 5.44 -9.08
C ALA A 442 -21.31 4.85 -10.25
N THR A 443 -20.58 5.68 -11.00
CA THR A 443 -19.80 5.21 -12.16
C THR A 443 -18.61 4.36 -11.73
N TYR A 444 -17.84 4.82 -10.72
CA TYR A 444 -16.59 4.15 -10.35
C TYR A 444 -16.76 2.99 -9.38
N LEU A 445 -17.77 3.01 -8.50
CA LEU A 445 -18.04 1.88 -7.59
C LEU A 445 -18.72 0.70 -8.30
N ASN A 446 -19.51 0.96 -9.37
CA ASN A 446 -20.20 -0.09 -10.13
C ASN A 446 -19.35 -0.66 -11.28
N ARG A 447 -18.14 -0.16 -11.52
CA ARG A 447 -17.23 -0.80 -12.47
C ARG A 447 -16.84 -2.18 -11.96
N GLU A 448 -17.41 -3.21 -12.58
CA GLU A 448 -17.00 -4.58 -12.33
C GLU A 448 -15.59 -4.79 -12.86
N PRO A 449 -14.69 -5.44 -12.08
CA PRO A 449 -13.37 -5.79 -12.58
C PRO A 449 -13.50 -6.70 -13.81
N VAL A 450 -12.69 -6.44 -14.83
CA VAL A 450 -12.65 -7.16 -16.13
C VAL A 450 -12.21 -8.64 -15.98
N ILE A 451 -12.29 -9.23 -14.78
CA ILE A 451 -11.90 -10.63 -14.51
C ILE A 451 -12.78 -11.64 -15.25
N LYS A 452 -14.00 -11.28 -15.64
CA LYS A 452 -14.95 -12.21 -16.30
C LYS A 452 -14.43 -12.83 -17.60
N ASN A 453 -13.37 -12.27 -18.21
CA ASN A 453 -12.87 -12.71 -19.51
C ASN A 453 -11.52 -13.47 -19.46
N MET A 454 -10.99 -13.78 -18.26
CA MET A 454 -9.72 -14.51 -18.12
C MET A 454 -9.87 -15.93 -17.56
N VAL A 455 -11.02 -16.55 -17.75
CA VAL A 455 -11.10 -18.01 -17.64
C VAL A 455 -10.54 -18.54 -18.95
N PRO A 456 -9.39 -19.26 -18.95
CA PRO A 456 -8.92 -19.91 -20.17
C PRO A 456 -10.01 -20.88 -20.59
N SER A 457 -10.50 -20.75 -21.82
CA SER A 457 -11.25 -21.81 -22.48
C SER A 457 -10.39 -23.07 -22.41
N GLN A 458 -10.96 -24.13 -21.89
CA GLN A 458 -10.40 -25.47 -21.72
C GLN A 458 -9.78 -26.00 -23.01
#